data_2bfa295029833c8e581caf4d07ab292a
#
_entry.id   2bfa295029833c8e581caf4d07ab292a
#
_cell.length_a   1.000
_cell.length_b   1.000
_cell.length_c   1.000
_cell.angle_alpha   90.00
_cell.angle_beta   90.00
_cell.angle_gamma   90.00
#
_symmetry.space_group_name_H-M   'P 1'
#
loop_
_entity.id
_entity.type
_entity.pdbx_description
1 polymer ?
#
loop_
_entity_poly.entity_id
_entity_poly.type
_entity_poly.pdbx_seq_one_letter_code
_entity_poly.pdbx_strand_id
1 'polypeptide(L)'
;MNYVLEIKDITKSFFDIKANKNISLKLKEGEIHALLGENGAGKSTLVKIIYGILKPDSGSMFLDGVKYSPLNPDSARKHGIGMVFQHFSLFESLTVLDNLILGQKNNISRADILNKLSQMQHDYDLFLDLNKIVATLSAGEKQKVEIM
;
A
#
# COMPACT_ATOMS: atom_id res chain seq x y z
N MET A 1 3.16 24.98 6.48
CA MET A 1 3.66 23.80 5.71
C MET A 1 2.61 22.71 5.84
N ASN A 2 1.99 22.28 4.74
CA ASN A 2 1.02 21.18 4.78
C ASN A 2 1.76 19.84 4.71
N TYR A 3 1.53 18.99 5.70
CA TYR A 3 1.96 17.60 5.69
C TYR A 3 0.79 16.73 5.28
N VAL A 4 1.01 15.88 4.27
CA VAL A 4 0.02 14.91 3.82
C VAL A 4 -0.17 13.79 4.84
N LEU A 5 0.91 13.36 5.48
CA LEU A 5 0.87 12.39 6.58
C LEU A 5 1.72 12.89 7.75
N GLU A 6 1.14 12.89 8.94
CA GLU A 6 1.85 13.17 10.19
C GLU A 6 1.62 12.02 11.17
N ILE A 7 2.69 11.48 11.72
CA ILE A 7 2.70 10.42 12.73
C ILE A 7 3.32 11.01 14.00
N LYS A 8 2.65 10.83 15.14
CA LYS A 8 3.07 11.36 16.44
C LYS A 8 3.14 10.25 17.47
N ASP A 9 4.34 10.00 17.98
CA ASP A 9 4.65 9.15 19.13
C ASP A 9 4.05 7.72 19.02
N ILE A 10 4.04 7.17 17.80
CA ILE A 10 3.54 5.81 17.57
C ILE A 10 4.41 4.81 18.30
N THR A 11 3.76 4.03 19.14
CA THR A 11 4.37 2.90 19.85
C THR A 11 3.61 1.62 19.51
N LYS A 12 4.34 0.54 19.26
CA LYS A 12 3.81 -0.79 19.04
C LYS A 12 4.72 -1.84 19.67
N SER A 13 4.14 -2.70 20.50
CA SER A 13 4.81 -3.83 21.13
C SER A 13 4.16 -5.13 20.66
N PHE A 14 4.96 -6.18 20.63
CA PHE A 14 4.53 -7.56 20.48
C PHE A 14 5.11 -8.33 21.66
N PHE A 15 4.26 -8.74 22.58
CA PHE A 15 4.68 -9.28 23.88
C PHE A 15 5.66 -8.30 24.57
N ASP A 16 6.85 -8.75 24.91
CA ASP A 16 7.87 -7.94 25.57
C ASP A 16 8.76 -7.12 24.61
N ILE A 17 8.59 -7.29 23.29
CA ILE A 17 9.40 -6.63 22.28
C ILE A 17 8.70 -5.35 21.79
N LYS A 18 9.33 -4.20 22.00
CA LYS A 18 8.89 -2.91 21.43
C LYS A 18 9.39 -2.79 20.00
N ALA A 19 8.53 -3.07 19.03
CA ALA A 19 8.83 -2.94 17.61
C ALA A 19 8.94 -1.48 17.15
N ASN A 20 8.08 -0.61 17.70
CA ASN A 20 8.16 0.84 17.53
C ASN A 20 8.04 1.51 18.89
N LYS A 21 8.82 2.54 19.15
CA LYS A 21 8.81 3.29 20.41
C LYS A 21 8.85 4.78 20.11
N ASN A 22 7.71 5.47 20.37
CA ASN A 22 7.55 6.91 20.19
C ASN A 22 8.04 7.41 18.81
N ILE A 23 7.64 6.71 17.75
CA ILE A 23 8.04 7.07 16.39
C ILE A 23 7.20 8.24 15.90
N SER A 24 7.87 9.29 15.47
CA SER A 24 7.24 10.46 14.87
C SER A 24 7.89 10.76 13.54
N LEU A 25 7.06 11.02 12.51
CA LEU A 25 7.52 11.44 11.19
C LEU A 25 6.47 12.33 10.53
N LYS A 26 6.90 13.10 9.53
CA LYS A 26 6.05 13.97 8.73
C LYS A 26 6.42 13.82 7.27
N LEU A 27 5.42 13.66 6.42
CA LEU A 27 5.56 13.51 4.98
C LEU A 27 4.83 14.67 4.29
N LYS A 28 5.51 15.33 3.37
CA LYS A 28 4.91 16.40 2.55
C LYS A 28 4.35 15.82 1.27
N GLU A 29 3.47 16.57 0.64
CA GLU A 29 3.00 16.26 -0.72
C GLU A 29 4.17 16.25 -1.71
N GLY A 30 4.18 15.26 -2.60
CA GLY A 30 5.24 15.07 -3.61
C GLY A 30 6.59 14.61 -3.07
N GLU A 31 6.69 14.29 -1.77
CA GLU A 31 7.93 13.86 -1.13
C GLU A 31 8.13 12.34 -1.25
N ILE A 32 9.34 11.93 -1.61
CA ILE A 32 9.81 10.54 -1.48
C ILE A 32 10.56 10.43 -0.16
N HIS A 33 10.02 9.68 0.78
CA HIS A 33 10.59 9.51 2.11
C HIS A 33 11.14 8.09 2.30
N ALA A 34 12.46 7.95 2.43
CA ALA A 34 13.11 6.67 2.66
C ALA A 34 13.13 6.31 4.15
N LEU A 35 12.54 5.17 4.51
CA LEU A 35 12.57 4.63 5.85
C LEU A 35 13.72 3.62 5.99
N LEU A 36 14.83 4.06 6.57
CA LEU A 36 16.06 3.27 6.71
C LEU A 36 16.18 2.66 8.12
N GLY A 37 16.89 1.54 8.20
CA GLY A 37 17.18 0.84 9.46
C GLY A 37 17.50 -0.63 9.23
N GLU A 38 18.04 -1.29 10.24
CA GLU A 38 18.40 -2.71 10.23
C GLU A 38 17.16 -3.62 10.11
N ASN A 39 17.39 -4.91 9.80
CA ASN A 39 16.32 -5.90 9.83
C ASN A 39 15.81 -6.04 11.28
N GLY A 40 14.48 -6.06 11.44
CA GLY A 40 13.87 -6.06 12.77
C GLY A 40 13.67 -4.69 13.42
N ALA A 41 14.15 -3.59 12.83
CA ALA A 41 14.03 -2.23 13.39
C ALA A 41 12.59 -1.65 13.40
N GLY A 42 11.56 -2.45 13.10
CA GLY A 42 10.17 -2.01 13.16
C GLY A 42 9.64 -1.28 11.93
N LYS A 43 10.41 -1.16 10.84
CA LYS A 43 9.99 -0.48 9.60
C LYS A 43 8.67 -1.03 9.04
N SER A 44 8.62 -2.35 8.82
CA SER A 44 7.42 -3.01 8.31
C SER A 44 6.24 -2.92 9.28
N THR A 45 6.49 -2.85 10.58
CA THR A 45 5.47 -2.65 11.60
C THR A 45 4.84 -1.27 11.45
N LEU A 46 5.65 -0.22 11.30
CA LEU A 46 5.18 1.14 11.11
C LEU A 46 4.33 1.27 9.83
N VAL A 47 4.82 0.73 8.70
CA VAL A 47 4.09 0.75 7.43
C VAL A 47 2.76 -0.01 7.53
N LYS A 48 2.74 -1.17 8.22
CA LYS A 48 1.50 -1.93 8.48
C LYS A 48 0.51 -1.17 9.36
N ILE A 49 0.98 -0.33 10.29
CA ILE A 49 0.13 0.55 11.10
C ILE A 49 -0.48 1.63 10.21
N ILE A 50 0.31 2.28 9.36
CA ILE A 50 -0.17 3.31 8.43
C ILE A 50 -1.24 2.72 7.49
N TYR A 51 -1.03 1.50 7.00
CA TYR A 51 -1.96 0.82 6.10
C TYR A 51 -3.17 0.15 6.80
N GLY A 52 -3.25 0.19 8.14
CA GLY A 52 -4.39 -0.35 8.88
C GLY A 52 -4.39 -1.87 9.06
N ILE A 53 -3.27 -2.56 8.82
CA ILE A 53 -3.11 -3.99 9.13
C ILE A 53 -2.89 -4.18 10.64
N LEU A 54 -2.18 -3.25 11.26
CA LEU A 54 -1.89 -3.27 12.69
C LEU A 54 -2.43 -2.00 13.34
N LYS A 55 -2.89 -2.10 14.58
CA LYS A 55 -3.22 -0.94 15.41
C LYS A 55 -2.01 -0.58 16.28
N PRO A 56 -1.67 0.71 16.42
CA PRO A 56 -0.68 1.14 17.39
C PRO A 56 -1.23 0.93 18.81
N ASP A 57 -0.33 0.77 19.77
CA ASP A 57 -0.70 0.70 21.21
C ASP A 57 -0.89 2.12 21.77
N SER A 58 -0.13 3.09 21.26
CA SER A 58 -0.28 4.53 21.57
C SER A 58 0.23 5.40 20.42
N GLY A 59 -0.03 6.70 20.54
CA GLY A 59 0.29 7.69 19.53
C GLY A 59 -0.91 8.00 18.62
N SER A 60 -0.68 8.83 17.63
CA SER A 60 -1.73 9.28 16.70
C SER A 60 -1.18 9.52 15.31
N MET A 61 -2.06 9.41 14.30
CA MET A 61 -1.75 9.74 12.92
C MET A 61 -2.75 10.77 12.40
N PHE A 62 -2.30 11.59 11.46
CA PHE A 62 -3.12 12.59 10.80
C PHE A 62 -2.83 12.55 9.30
N LEU A 63 -3.88 12.65 8.49
CA LEU A 63 -3.83 12.75 7.05
C LEU A 63 -4.44 14.10 6.66
N ASP A 64 -3.70 14.92 5.96
CA ASP A 64 -4.10 16.30 5.62
C ASP A 64 -4.61 17.11 6.84
N GLY A 65 -3.99 16.90 8.00
CA GLY A 65 -4.35 17.54 9.26
C GLY A 65 -5.57 16.93 9.96
N VAL A 66 -6.27 15.98 9.34
CA VAL A 66 -7.43 15.28 9.92
C VAL A 66 -6.95 14.01 10.62
N LYS A 67 -7.51 13.72 11.81
CA LYS A 67 -7.16 12.51 12.55
C LYS A 67 -7.42 11.26 11.69
N TYR A 68 -6.38 10.46 11.53
CA TYR A 68 -6.38 9.24 10.72
C TYR A 68 -6.17 8.01 11.61
N SER A 69 -7.11 7.08 11.58
CA SER A 69 -7.04 5.83 12.34
C SER A 69 -7.73 4.72 11.55
N PRO A 70 -7.01 4.11 10.58
CA PRO A 70 -7.61 3.12 9.70
C PRO A 70 -7.98 1.86 10.48
N LEU A 71 -9.20 1.35 10.25
CA LEU A 71 -9.69 0.13 10.88
C LEU A 71 -9.14 -1.14 10.21
N ASN A 72 -8.83 -1.02 8.91
CA ASN A 72 -8.35 -2.10 8.05
C ASN A 72 -7.77 -1.50 6.75
N PRO A 73 -7.14 -2.31 5.88
CA PRO A 73 -6.60 -1.87 4.59
C PRO A 73 -7.63 -1.20 3.66
N ASP A 74 -8.88 -1.65 3.68
CA ASP A 74 -9.92 -1.03 2.86
C ASP A 74 -10.21 0.41 3.29
N SER A 75 -10.20 0.66 4.59
CA SER A 75 -10.29 2.02 5.14
C SER A 75 -9.10 2.89 4.72
N ALA A 76 -7.88 2.35 4.73
CA ALA A 76 -6.69 3.06 4.28
C ALA A 76 -6.77 3.44 2.79
N ARG A 77 -7.17 2.49 1.93
CA ARG A 77 -7.38 2.75 0.49
C ARG A 77 -8.41 3.84 0.21
N LYS A 78 -9.50 3.90 0.98
CA LYS A 78 -10.50 4.97 0.85
C LYS A 78 -9.93 6.37 1.15
N HIS A 79 -8.85 6.43 1.93
CA HIS A 79 -8.12 7.67 2.22
C HIS A 79 -6.92 7.89 1.28
N GLY A 80 -6.81 7.13 0.18
CA GLY A 80 -5.75 7.28 -0.80
C GLY A 80 -4.41 6.65 -0.42
N ILE A 81 -4.37 5.80 0.61
CA ILE A 81 -3.14 5.10 1.01
C ILE A 81 -3.11 3.72 0.37
N GLY A 82 -2.16 3.50 -0.54
CA GLY A 82 -1.83 2.19 -1.12
C GLY A 82 -0.61 1.56 -0.43
N MET A 83 -0.45 0.27 -0.59
CA MET A 83 0.72 -0.47 -0.11
C MET A 83 1.09 -1.56 -1.11
N VAL A 84 2.38 -1.60 -1.48
CA VAL A 84 2.97 -2.71 -2.23
C VAL A 84 3.67 -3.62 -1.23
N PHE A 85 3.37 -4.91 -1.27
CA PHE A 85 3.92 -5.89 -0.34
C PHE A 85 5.30 -6.39 -0.77
N GLN A 86 6.09 -6.86 0.18
CA GLN A 86 7.41 -7.45 -0.09
C GLN A 86 7.32 -8.78 -0.86
N HIS A 87 6.25 -9.55 -0.61
CA HIS A 87 5.92 -10.76 -1.33
C HIS A 87 4.67 -10.51 -2.16
N PHE A 88 4.68 -10.91 -3.40
CA PHE A 88 3.55 -10.71 -4.30
C PHE A 88 2.30 -11.41 -3.78
N SER A 89 1.20 -10.66 -3.70
CA SER A 89 -0.12 -11.16 -3.30
C SER A 89 -0.96 -11.54 -4.53
N LEU A 90 -0.33 -12.15 -5.54
CA LEU A 90 -0.93 -12.47 -6.82
C LEU A 90 -1.30 -13.95 -6.92
N PHE A 91 -2.39 -14.24 -7.59
CA PHE A 91 -2.79 -15.60 -7.95
C PHE A 91 -2.06 -16.01 -9.21
N GLU A 92 -1.03 -16.83 -9.07
CA GLU A 92 -0.12 -17.20 -10.16
C GLU A 92 -0.79 -17.96 -11.31
N SER A 93 -1.85 -18.71 -11.03
CA SER A 93 -2.62 -19.48 -12.03
C SER A 93 -3.60 -18.63 -12.86
N LEU A 94 -3.81 -17.39 -12.50
CA LEU A 94 -4.73 -16.48 -13.16
C LEU A 94 -3.99 -15.53 -14.10
N THR A 95 -4.74 -14.92 -15.03
CA THR A 95 -4.20 -13.86 -15.88
C THR A 95 -3.94 -12.58 -15.10
N VAL A 96 -3.16 -11.67 -15.68
CA VAL A 96 -2.96 -10.30 -15.15
C VAL A 96 -4.31 -9.64 -14.95
N LEU A 97 -5.17 -9.68 -15.97
CA LEU A 97 -6.50 -9.06 -15.91
C LEU A 97 -7.36 -9.63 -14.78
N ASP A 98 -7.37 -10.95 -14.60
CA ASP A 98 -8.16 -11.59 -13.54
C ASP A 98 -7.67 -11.18 -12.15
N ASN A 99 -6.35 -11.09 -11.95
CA ASN A 99 -5.78 -10.59 -10.70
C ASN A 99 -6.21 -9.14 -10.41
N LEU A 100 -6.17 -8.27 -11.40
CA LEU A 100 -6.59 -6.87 -11.26
C LEU A 100 -8.09 -6.74 -10.99
N ILE A 101 -8.92 -7.58 -11.62
CA ILE A 101 -10.37 -7.61 -11.37
C ILE A 101 -10.69 -8.08 -9.95
N LEU A 102 -10.00 -9.11 -9.44
CA LEU A 102 -10.21 -9.60 -8.07
C LEU A 102 -9.90 -8.55 -7.00
N GLY A 103 -9.00 -7.61 -7.27
CA GLY A 103 -8.70 -6.48 -6.39
C GLY A 103 -9.77 -5.40 -6.36
N GLN A 104 -10.74 -5.42 -7.29
CA GLN A 104 -11.76 -4.38 -7.43
C GLN A 104 -13.05 -4.71 -6.66
N LYS A 105 -13.80 -3.67 -6.30
CA LYS A 105 -15.13 -3.85 -5.68
C LYS A 105 -16.16 -4.25 -6.73
N ASN A 106 -17.14 -5.04 -6.31
CA ASN A 106 -18.14 -5.76 -7.11
C ASN A 106 -19.10 -4.92 -8.02
N ASN A 107 -18.86 -3.63 -8.24
CA ASN A 107 -19.79 -2.75 -8.97
C ASN A 107 -19.16 -2.02 -10.17
N ILE A 108 -17.98 -2.43 -10.62
CA ILE A 108 -17.33 -1.81 -11.78
C ILE A 108 -17.46 -2.77 -12.96
N SER A 109 -17.93 -2.28 -14.12
CA SER A 109 -18.01 -3.11 -15.31
C SER A 109 -16.62 -3.50 -15.82
N ARG A 110 -16.52 -4.67 -16.47
CA ARG A 110 -15.26 -5.11 -17.08
C ARG A 110 -14.72 -4.10 -18.10
N ALA A 111 -15.61 -3.43 -18.82
CA ALA A 111 -15.25 -2.40 -19.80
C ALA A 111 -14.61 -1.18 -19.11
N ASP A 112 -15.17 -0.72 -18.00
CA ASP A 112 -14.62 0.40 -17.25
C ASP A 112 -13.26 0.06 -16.63
N ILE A 113 -13.07 -1.18 -16.18
CA ILE A 113 -11.77 -1.66 -15.69
C ILE A 113 -10.74 -1.60 -16.81
N LEU A 114 -11.05 -2.16 -17.99
CA LEU A 114 -10.14 -2.16 -19.14
C LEU A 114 -9.78 -0.75 -19.58
N ASN A 115 -10.73 0.18 -19.60
CA ASN A 115 -10.47 1.58 -19.94
C ASN A 115 -9.52 2.24 -18.94
N LYS A 116 -9.75 2.04 -17.63
CA LYS A 116 -8.86 2.55 -16.57
C LYS A 116 -7.46 1.95 -16.67
N LEU A 117 -7.36 0.64 -16.90
CA LEU A 117 -6.07 -0.03 -17.04
C LEU A 117 -5.30 0.49 -18.26
N SER A 118 -5.97 0.67 -19.40
CA SER A 118 -5.36 1.24 -20.59
C SER A 118 -4.82 2.65 -20.33
N GLN A 119 -5.59 3.49 -19.63
CA GLN A 119 -5.15 4.82 -19.24
C GLN A 119 -3.96 4.78 -18.32
N MET A 120 -3.99 3.94 -17.26
CA MET A 120 -2.88 3.77 -16.32
C MET A 120 -1.61 3.27 -17.01
N GLN A 121 -1.72 2.30 -17.93
CA GLN A 121 -0.59 1.81 -18.71
C GLN A 121 0.09 2.94 -19.49
N HIS A 122 -0.71 3.82 -20.08
CA HIS A 122 -0.19 4.94 -20.85
C HIS A 122 0.40 6.05 -19.96
N ASP A 123 -0.32 6.45 -18.91
CA ASP A 123 0.05 7.62 -18.10
C ASP A 123 1.29 7.33 -17.22
N TYR A 124 1.51 6.08 -16.84
CA TYR A 124 2.60 5.67 -15.92
C TYR A 124 3.64 4.74 -16.56
N ASP A 125 3.57 4.51 -17.89
CA ASP A 125 4.47 3.57 -18.60
C ASP A 125 4.48 2.14 -18.01
N LEU A 126 3.32 1.68 -17.54
CA LEU A 126 3.14 0.38 -16.88
C LEU A 126 2.61 -0.68 -17.85
N PHE A 127 3.17 -0.77 -19.06
CA PHE A 127 2.71 -1.71 -20.07
C PHE A 127 2.86 -3.17 -19.62
N LEU A 128 1.76 -3.93 -19.72
CA LEU A 128 1.63 -5.35 -19.42
C LEU A 128 0.63 -5.99 -20.39
N ASP A 129 0.92 -7.22 -20.78
CA ASP A 129 -0.07 -8.06 -21.46
C ASP A 129 -1.09 -8.59 -20.44
N LEU A 130 -2.30 -8.08 -20.50
CA LEU A 130 -3.38 -8.40 -19.55
C LEU A 130 -3.84 -9.85 -19.64
N ASN A 131 -3.59 -10.56 -20.76
CA ASN A 131 -3.97 -11.95 -20.95
C ASN A 131 -2.89 -12.95 -20.50
N LYS A 132 -1.69 -12.44 -20.15
CA LYS A 132 -0.57 -13.29 -19.74
C LYS A 132 -0.84 -13.91 -18.35
N ILE A 133 -0.51 -15.18 -18.16
CA ILE A 133 -0.64 -15.86 -16.87
C ILE A 133 0.46 -15.34 -15.93
N VAL A 134 0.09 -14.98 -14.70
CA VAL A 134 0.99 -14.36 -13.72
C VAL A 134 2.20 -15.24 -13.39
N ALA A 135 2.07 -16.56 -13.36
CA ALA A 135 3.20 -17.48 -13.16
C ALA A 135 4.34 -17.27 -14.17
N THR A 136 4.03 -16.81 -15.41
CA THR A 136 5.01 -16.60 -16.48
C THR A 136 5.68 -15.22 -16.47
N LEU A 137 5.27 -14.34 -15.54
CA LEU A 137 5.80 -12.99 -15.42
C LEU A 137 7.15 -12.97 -14.71
N SER A 138 8.03 -12.08 -15.15
CA SER A 138 9.21 -11.69 -14.39
C SER A 138 8.81 -10.99 -13.06
N ALA A 139 9.74 -10.90 -12.12
CA ALA A 139 9.51 -10.20 -10.86
C ALA A 139 9.11 -8.73 -11.07
N GLY A 140 9.73 -8.04 -12.05
CA GLY A 140 9.38 -6.66 -12.40
C GLY A 140 7.97 -6.51 -12.98
N GLU A 141 7.53 -7.46 -13.83
CA GLU A 141 6.15 -7.49 -14.33
C GLU A 141 5.15 -7.77 -13.19
N LYS A 142 5.44 -8.72 -12.29
CA LYS A 142 4.61 -8.99 -11.10
C LYS A 142 4.48 -7.74 -10.22
N GLN A 143 5.56 -6.98 -10.04
CA GLN A 143 5.52 -5.73 -9.29
C GLN A 143 4.64 -4.67 -9.98
N LYS A 144 4.68 -4.56 -11.31
CA LYS A 144 3.77 -3.68 -12.05
C LYS A 144 2.30 -4.07 -11.83
N VAL A 145 1.97 -5.37 -11.81
CA VAL A 145 0.60 -5.83 -11.51
C VAL A 145 0.13 -5.39 -10.11
N GLU A 146 1.00 -5.44 -9.10
CA GLU A 146 0.65 -4.99 -7.74
C GLU A 146 0.49 -3.47 -7.61
N ILE A 147 1.17 -2.69 -8.46
CA ILE A 147 1.05 -1.23 -8.47
C ILE A 147 -0.24 -0.79 -9.16
N MET A 148 -0.69 -1.52 -10.16
CA MET A 148 -1.92 -1.24 -10.92
C MET A 148 -3.18 -1.59 -10.12
#